data_dba16f5366704d12a5bf9c55f69b2c82
#
_entry.id   dba16f5366704d12a5bf9c55f69b2c82
#
_cell.length_a   1.000
_cell.length_b   1.000
_cell.length_c   1.000
_cell.angle_alpha   90.00
_cell.angle_beta   90.00
_cell.angle_gamma   90.00
#
_symmetry.space_group_name_H-M   'P 1'
#
loop_
_entity.id
_entity.type
_entity.pdbx_description
1 polymer ?
#
loop_
_entity_poly.entity_id
_entity_poly.type
_entity_poly.pdbx_seq_one_letter_code
_entity_poly.pdbx_strand_id
1 'polypeptide(L)'
;KASGGKWTLIADVNKKNTSYTDTTAVGDTKYVYTVRAYKKAGGIKYMAAIKQSKSVKTPKAAVVSQSAFTATQKDVMKKILYAVETGGQVYGNQDYADFTRAYTNSSAEHAITIGAGQWYATEAQRLLKLIHTTMGDAQWKRYDRDNKLWTDVQKANWSTYKSTTYKNRIVNIIKSDIGKKCQDVLMYRQIAEMEKEIRALGVTDVQAVGMLINIEHQGGYG
;
A
#
# COMPACT_ATOMS: atom_id res chain seq x y z
N LYS A 1 1.92 -28.45 23.75
CA LYS A 1 0.57 -28.50 23.13
C LYS A 1 0.51 -29.50 22.00
N ALA A 2 -0.65 -29.97 21.64
CA ALA A 2 -0.88 -30.80 20.46
C ALA A 2 -2.05 -30.27 19.64
N SER A 3 -1.91 -30.36 18.31
CA SER A 3 -2.98 -30.25 17.35
C SER A 3 -2.77 -31.33 16.29
N GLY A 4 -3.83 -32.01 15.87
CA GLY A 4 -3.72 -33.16 14.96
C GLY A 4 -2.87 -34.34 15.48
N GLY A 5 -2.80 -34.52 16.77
CA GLY A 5 -2.09 -35.67 17.41
C GLY A 5 -0.60 -35.50 17.69
N LYS A 6 0.05 -34.46 17.14
CA LYS A 6 1.49 -34.22 17.39
C LYS A 6 1.71 -33.27 18.57
N TRP A 7 2.54 -33.70 19.54
CA TRP A 7 2.93 -32.87 20.68
C TRP A 7 4.11 -31.95 20.34
N THR A 8 3.99 -30.69 20.69
CA THR A 8 5.05 -29.67 20.56
C THR A 8 5.32 -29.05 21.93
N LEU A 9 6.59 -28.99 22.35
CA LEU A 9 7.00 -28.25 23.53
C LEU A 9 6.88 -26.76 23.25
N ILE A 10 6.17 -26.02 24.08
CA ILE A 10 5.97 -24.57 23.92
C ILE A 10 6.70 -23.74 24.97
N ALA A 11 6.97 -24.32 26.12
CA ALA A 11 7.76 -23.69 27.17
C ALA A 11 8.35 -24.70 28.15
N ASP A 12 9.47 -24.32 28.75
CA ASP A 12 10.06 -24.94 29.96
C ASP A 12 10.08 -23.83 31.03
N VAL A 13 9.16 -23.92 31.99
CA VAL A 13 8.90 -22.83 32.94
C VAL A 13 9.42 -23.17 34.34
N ASN A 14 9.76 -22.13 35.10
CA ASN A 14 10.22 -22.29 36.47
C ASN A 14 9.10 -22.85 37.36
N LYS A 15 9.46 -23.66 38.35
CA LYS A 15 8.52 -24.28 39.33
C LYS A 15 7.68 -23.25 40.11
N LYS A 16 8.08 -21.99 40.14
CA LYS A 16 7.33 -20.90 40.81
C LYS A 16 6.21 -20.34 39.92
N ASN A 17 6.22 -20.64 38.63
CA ASN A 17 5.20 -20.13 37.71
C ASN A 17 3.96 -21.01 37.77
N THR A 18 2.84 -20.43 38.11
CA THR A 18 1.53 -21.11 38.22
C THR A 18 0.68 -20.96 36.96
N SER A 19 1.12 -20.12 36.00
CA SER A 19 0.44 -19.86 34.73
C SER A 19 1.43 -19.68 33.57
N TYR A 20 0.97 -19.99 32.38
CA TYR A 20 1.68 -19.72 31.11
C TYR A 20 0.70 -19.36 30.01
N THR A 21 1.02 -18.34 29.26
CA THR A 21 0.23 -17.92 28.10
C THR A 21 0.88 -18.42 26.80
N ASP A 22 0.15 -19.22 26.02
CA ASP A 22 0.61 -19.69 24.71
C ASP A 22 0.39 -18.60 23.65
N THR A 23 1.44 -17.88 23.30
CA THR A 23 1.43 -16.87 22.25
C THR A 23 1.62 -17.44 20.84
N THR A 24 1.80 -18.77 20.71
CA THR A 24 2.02 -19.47 19.43
C THR A 24 0.76 -20.20 18.95
N ALA A 25 -0.38 -19.96 19.57
CA ALA A 25 -1.64 -20.58 19.18
C ALA A 25 -2.22 -19.85 17.94
N VAL A 26 -2.56 -20.62 16.92
CA VAL A 26 -3.22 -20.11 15.69
C VAL A 26 -4.73 -20.06 15.92
N GLY A 27 -5.40 -19.04 15.37
CA GLY A 27 -6.86 -18.91 15.46
C GLY A 27 -7.62 -20.08 14.80
N ASP A 28 -8.86 -20.27 15.20
CA ASP A 28 -9.78 -21.32 14.71
C ASP A 28 -9.22 -22.76 14.78
N THR A 29 -8.28 -23.01 15.67
CA THR A 29 -7.57 -24.29 15.79
C THR A 29 -7.88 -24.95 17.12
N LYS A 30 -8.11 -26.27 17.09
CA LYS A 30 -8.28 -27.08 18.33
C LYS A 30 -6.93 -27.51 18.88
N TYR A 31 -6.69 -27.21 20.15
CA TYR A 31 -5.50 -27.60 20.88
C TYR A 31 -5.85 -28.41 22.11
N VAL A 32 -4.95 -29.33 22.48
CA VAL A 32 -4.91 -29.99 23.78
C VAL A 32 -3.59 -29.61 24.44
N TYR A 33 -3.61 -29.28 25.68
CA TYR A 33 -2.42 -28.90 26.44
C TYR A 33 -2.09 -29.97 27.50
N THR A 34 -0.80 -30.09 27.83
CA THR A 34 -0.33 -30.82 28.98
C THR A 34 0.77 -30.05 29.67
N VAL A 35 0.77 -30.12 30.99
CA VAL A 35 1.89 -29.68 31.83
C VAL A 35 2.47 -30.90 32.51
N ARG A 36 3.80 -31.04 32.46
CA ARG A 36 4.50 -32.16 33.08
C ARG A 36 5.61 -31.64 33.96
N ALA A 37 5.56 -31.98 35.24
CA ALA A 37 6.72 -31.80 36.11
C ALA A 37 7.86 -32.71 35.65
N TYR A 38 9.10 -32.30 35.85
CA TYR A 38 10.25 -33.17 35.62
C TYR A 38 11.33 -32.94 36.67
N LYS A 39 12.14 -33.98 36.90
CA LYS A 39 13.39 -33.91 37.67
C LYS A 39 14.56 -34.27 36.77
N LYS A 40 15.65 -33.55 36.89
CA LYS A 40 16.91 -33.91 36.25
C LYS A 40 17.79 -34.69 37.22
N ALA A 41 18.30 -35.83 36.78
CA ALA A 41 19.34 -36.57 37.47
C ALA A 41 20.29 -37.20 36.44
N GLY A 42 21.59 -37.04 36.58
CA GLY A 42 22.59 -37.56 35.66
C GLY A 42 22.43 -37.06 34.20
N GLY A 43 21.94 -35.82 34.00
CA GLY A 43 21.68 -35.26 32.66
C GLY A 43 20.35 -35.72 32.04
N ILE A 44 19.66 -36.65 32.61
CA ILE A 44 18.40 -37.22 32.11
C ILE A 44 17.20 -36.48 32.73
N LYS A 45 16.16 -36.19 31.95
CA LYS A 45 14.87 -35.63 32.41
C LYS A 45 13.90 -36.80 32.71
N TYR A 46 13.52 -36.96 33.95
CA TYR A 46 12.47 -37.89 34.38
C TYR A 46 11.15 -37.13 34.45
N MET A 47 10.22 -37.46 33.58
CA MET A 47 8.97 -36.72 33.39
C MET A 47 7.83 -37.38 34.16
N ALA A 48 7.00 -36.62 34.85
CA ALA A 48 5.77 -37.10 35.48
C ALA A 48 4.76 -37.61 34.42
N ALA A 49 3.73 -38.33 34.87
CA ALA A 49 2.65 -38.80 34.00
C ALA A 49 1.96 -37.63 33.25
N ILE A 50 1.45 -37.91 32.07
CA ILE A 50 0.71 -36.96 31.28
C ILE A 50 -0.68 -36.73 31.89
N LYS A 51 -1.03 -35.47 32.15
CA LYS A 51 -2.40 -35.05 32.41
C LYS A 51 -2.76 -34.02 31.34
N GLN A 52 -3.70 -34.34 30.48
CA GLN A 52 -4.12 -33.50 29.38
C GLN A 52 -5.27 -32.57 29.79
N SER A 53 -5.33 -31.39 29.22
CA SER A 53 -6.52 -30.54 29.27
C SER A 53 -7.67 -31.14 28.44
N LYS A 54 -8.88 -30.64 28.64
CA LYS A 54 -9.91 -30.74 27.60
C LYS A 54 -9.44 -30.01 26.35
N SER A 55 -9.97 -30.40 25.18
CA SER A 55 -9.70 -29.68 23.95
C SER A 55 -10.22 -28.25 24.05
N VAL A 56 -9.37 -27.29 23.70
CA VAL A 56 -9.71 -25.87 23.64
C VAL A 56 -9.61 -25.43 22.18
N LYS A 57 -10.67 -24.85 21.65
CA LYS A 57 -10.65 -24.24 20.34
C LYS A 57 -10.32 -22.75 20.51
N THR A 58 -9.24 -22.31 19.88
CA THR A 58 -8.96 -20.87 19.81
C THR A 58 -10.06 -20.17 19.04
N PRO A 59 -10.47 -18.96 19.44
CA PRO A 59 -11.39 -18.16 18.64
C PRO A 59 -10.84 -18.01 17.24
N LYS A 60 -11.73 -18.05 16.23
CA LYS A 60 -11.38 -17.53 14.92
C LYS A 60 -10.90 -16.09 15.16
N ALA A 61 -9.70 -15.75 14.71
CA ALA A 61 -9.29 -14.35 14.73
C ALA A 61 -10.48 -13.57 14.18
N ALA A 62 -11.04 -12.68 14.97
CA ALA A 62 -12.04 -11.77 14.45
C ALA A 62 -11.34 -11.15 13.23
N VAL A 63 -11.89 -11.38 12.04
CA VAL A 63 -11.63 -10.50 10.92
C VAL A 63 -12.23 -9.20 11.41
N VAL A 64 -11.41 -8.41 12.10
CA VAL A 64 -11.71 -7.01 12.29
C VAL A 64 -11.74 -6.53 10.84
N SER A 65 -12.93 -6.39 10.30
CA SER A 65 -13.18 -5.59 9.14
C SER A 65 -12.69 -4.20 9.54
N GLN A 66 -11.38 -3.99 9.39
CA GLN A 66 -10.83 -2.67 9.63
C GLN A 66 -11.40 -1.82 8.52
N SER A 67 -12.14 -0.82 8.94
CA SER A 67 -12.71 0.17 8.05
C SER A 67 -11.62 0.70 7.14
N ALA A 68 -11.97 0.89 5.86
CA ALA A 68 -11.13 1.59 4.90
C ALA A 68 -10.60 2.89 5.53
N PHE A 69 -9.47 3.38 5.07
CA PHE A 69 -8.92 4.65 5.49
C PHE A 69 -9.99 5.74 5.54
N THR A 70 -10.06 6.44 6.63
CA THR A 70 -10.87 7.66 6.74
C THR A 70 -10.40 8.70 5.73
N ALA A 71 -11.24 9.68 5.44
CA ALA A 71 -10.85 10.80 4.56
C ALA A 71 -9.57 11.49 5.04
N THR A 72 -9.42 11.68 6.35
CA THR A 72 -8.21 12.26 6.95
C THR A 72 -6.97 11.37 6.72
N GLN A 73 -7.08 10.07 6.92
CA GLN A 73 -5.97 9.14 6.68
C GLN A 73 -5.57 9.09 5.21
N LYS A 74 -6.52 9.14 4.29
CA LYS A 74 -6.24 9.25 2.85
C LYS A 74 -5.53 10.55 2.49
N ASP A 75 -5.93 11.67 3.09
CA ASP A 75 -5.25 12.95 2.87
C ASP A 75 -3.82 12.96 3.41
N VAL A 76 -3.60 12.38 4.59
CA VAL A 76 -2.25 12.17 5.14
C VAL A 76 -1.43 11.30 4.20
N MET A 77 -1.97 10.17 3.74
CA MET A 77 -1.27 9.26 2.83
C MET A 77 -0.90 9.94 1.51
N LYS A 78 -1.85 10.67 0.89
CA LYS A 78 -1.59 11.47 -0.30
C LYS A 78 -0.42 12.44 -0.11
N LYS A 79 -0.39 13.17 1.01
CA LYS A 79 0.69 14.11 1.32
C LYS A 79 2.05 13.42 1.49
N ILE A 80 2.06 12.22 2.06
CA ILE A 80 3.28 11.41 2.19
C ILE A 80 3.76 11.01 0.80
N LEU A 81 2.91 10.45 -0.05
CA LEU A 81 3.27 10.02 -1.40
C LEU A 81 3.80 11.18 -2.22
N TYR A 82 3.10 12.32 -2.23
CA TYR A 82 3.56 13.50 -2.95
C TYR A 82 4.92 14.03 -2.46
N ALA A 83 5.17 13.98 -1.14
CA ALA A 83 6.46 14.40 -0.59
C ALA A 83 7.61 13.47 -1.01
N VAL A 84 7.34 12.18 -1.12
CA VAL A 84 8.32 11.19 -1.56
C VAL A 84 8.60 11.33 -3.05
N GLU A 85 7.55 11.41 -3.88
CA GLU A 85 7.66 11.45 -5.35
C GLU A 85 8.32 12.74 -5.88
N THR A 86 8.17 13.84 -5.20
CA THR A 86 8.77 15.14 -5.61
C THR A 86 10.16 15.38 -5.03
N GLY A 87 10.91 14.33 -4.73
CA GLY A 87 12.33 14.44 -4.36
C GLY A 87 12.56 14.94 -2.93
N GLY A 88 11.71 14.56 -1.98
CA GLY A 88 11.85 14.94 -0.58
C GLY A 88 11.37 16.36 -0.28
N GLN A 89 10.43 16.85 -1.05
CA GLN A 89 9.73 18.10 -0.75
C GLN A 89 9.05 18.01 0.61
N VAL A 90 8.92 19.15 1.27
CA VAL A 90 8.30 19.24 2.59
C VAL A 90 6.88 18.68 2.53
N TYR A 91 6.54 17.79 3.46
CA TYR A 91 5.21 17.22 3.63
C TYR A 91 4.11 18.30 3.51
N GLY A 92 3.16 18.06 2.61
CA GLY A 92 2.07 18.98 2.32
C GLY A 92 2.38 20.06 1.30
N ASN A 93 3.62 20.16 0.80
CA ASN A 93 4.03 21.09 -0.24
C ASN A 93 4.28 20.31 -1.54
N GLN A 94 3.27 20.28 -2.42
CA GLN A 94 3.28 19.46 -3.63
C GLN A 94 3.64 20.27 -4.87
N ASP A 95 4.47 19.71 -5.75
CA ASP A 95 4.69 20.27 -7.10
C ASP A 95 3.69 19.70 -8.11
N TYR A 96 2.50 20.29 -8.15
CA TYR A 96 1.48 19.92 -9.13
C TYR A 96 1.86 20.22 -10.59
N ALA A 97 2.91 21.00 -10.81
CA ALA A 97 3.37 21.42 -12.14
C ALA A 97 4.53 20.58 -12.67
N ASP A 98 4.98 19.58 -11.92
CA ASP A 98 6.13 18.78 -12.30
C ASP A 98 5.97 18.16 -13.69
N PHE A 99 7.06 18.16 -14.44
CA PHE A 99 7.16 17.54 -15.75
C PHE A 99 8.57 17.00 -15.96
N THR A 100 8.71 15.71 -15.88
CA THR A 100 9.97 15.01 -16.11
C THR A 100 9.98 14.36 -17.50
N ARG A 101 11.09 14.55 -18.24
CA ARG A 101 11.27 13.96 -19.56
C ARG A 101 11.59 12.48 -19.44
N ALA A 102 11.25 11.71 -20.49
CA ALA A 102 11.75 10.36 -20.64
C ALA A 102 13.28 10.32 -20.49
N TYR A 103 13.80 9.27 -19.90
CA TYR A 103 15.23 9.01 -19.68
C TYR A 103 15.95 10.02 -18.76
N THR A 104 15.22 10.82 -17.99
CA THR A 104 15.84 11.77 -17.05
C THR A 104 16.43 11.09 -15.84
N ASN A 105 15.65 10.22 -15.17
CA ASN A 105 16.05 9.57 -13.92
C ASN A 105 16.64 8.18 -14.17
N SER A 106 16.22 7.51 -15.22
CA SER A 106 16.66 6.15 -15.58
C SER A 106 16.57 5.91 -17.07
N SER A 107 17.50 5.12 -17.61
CA SER A 107 17.44 4.62 -19.00
C SER A 107 16.25 3.69 -19.28
N ALA A 108 15.59 3.19 -18.23
CA ALA A 108 14.38 2.39 -18.34
C ALA A 108 13.09 3.23 -18.46
N GLU A 109 13.14 4.53 -18.18
CA GLU A 109 11.98 5.43 -18.28
C GLU A 109 11.75 5.90 -19.71
N HIS A 110 10.97 5.16 -20.47
CA HIS A 110 10.72 5.40 -21.89
C HIS A 110 9.62 6.43 -22.19
N ALA A 111 8.99 7.03 -21.19
CA ALA A 111 7.90 7.97 -21.33
C ALA A 111 8.07 9.17 -20.40
N ILE A 112 7.27 10.22 -20.61
CA ILE A 112 7.21 11.37 -19.68
C ILE A 112 6.51 10.98 -18.39
N THR A 113 6.87 11.71 -17.33
CA THR A 113 6.23 11.70 -16.01
C THR A 113 5.66 13.08 -15.70
N ILE A 114 4.49 13.19 -15.10
CA ILE A 114 3.83 14.49 -14.83
C ILE A 114 3.17 14.54 -13.46
N GLY A 115 3.14 15.75 -12.89
CA GLY A 115 2.37 16.09 -11.69
C GLY A 115 2.96 15.59 -10.38
N ALA A 116 2.30 15.97 -9.28
CA ALA A 116 2.77 15.74 -7.92
C ALA A 116 2.91 14.25 -7.52
N GLY A 117 2.13 13.37 -8.14
CA GLY A 117 2.21 11.93 -7.91
C GLY A 117 3.08 11.19 -8.92
N GLN A 118 3.89 11.91 -9.69
CA GLN A 118 4.82 11.34 -10.68
C GLN A 118 4.17 10.31 -11.60
N TRP A 119 2.98 10.66 -12.15
CA TRP A 119 2.27 9.76 -13.06
C TRP A 119 3.07 9.55 -14.34
N TYR A 120 3.53 8.32 -14.51
CA TYR A 120 4.38 7.87 -15.61
C TYR A 120 3.55 7.27 -16.74
N ALA A 121 3.93 7.50 -17.99
CA ALA A 121 3.44 6.78 -19.16
C ALA A 121 1.88 6.79 -19.28
N THR A 122 1.25 5.64 -19.22
CA THR A 122 -0.21 5.48 -19.32
C THR A 122 -0.97 6.13 -18.17
N GLU A 123 -0.37 6.26 -17.00
CA GLU A 123 -0.99 6.98 -15.88
C GLU A 123 -0.98 8.50 -16.13
N ALA A 124 0.05 9.03 -16.79
CA ALA A 124 0.03 10.43 -17.27
C ALA A 124 -1.13 10.66 -18.26
N GLN A 125 -1.35 9.73 -19.18
CA GLN A 125 -2.49 9.75 -20.09
C GLN A 125 -3.82 9.72 -19.33
N ARG A 126 -3.93 8.82 -18.34
CA ARG A 126 -5.13 8.68 -17.49
C ARG A 126 -5.46 9.98 -16.76
N LEU A 127 -4.43 10.65 -16.21
CA LEU A 127 -4.59 11.95 -15.56
C LEU A 127 -5.09 13.03 -16.55
N LEU A 128 -4.49 13.14 -17.71
CA LEU A 128 -4.90 14.13 -18.72
C LEU A 128 -6.32 13.89 -19.23
N LYS A 129 -6.72 12.63 -19.41
CA LYS A 129 -8.12 12.25 -19.75
C LYS A 129 -9.09 12.64 -18.64
N LEU A 130 -8.73 12.41 -17.37
CA LEU A 130 -9.55 12.82 -16.23
C LEU A 130 -9.72 14.34 -16.17
N ILE A 131 -8.63 15.08 -16.38
CA ILE A 131 -8.66 16.55 -16.40
C ILE A 131 -9.54 17.05 -17.55
N HIS A 132 -9.38 16.51 -18.75
CA HIS A 132 -10.18 16.89 -19.90
C HIS A 132 -11.68 16.66 -19.65
N THR A 133 -12.05 15.46 -19.17
CA THR A 133 -13.44 15.12 -18.85
C THR A 133 -14.04 16.04 -17.77
N THR A 134 -13.22 16.43 -16.78
CA THR A 134 -13.69 17.30 -15.68
C THR A 134 -13.81 18.76 -16.12
N MET A 135 -12.88 19.23 -16.95
CA MET A 135 -12.78 20.60 -17.41
C MET A 135 -13.76 20.89 -18.57
N GLY A 136 -13.99 19.91 -19.44
CA GLY A 136 -14.76 20.02 -20.67
C GLY A 136 -14.01 20.70 -21.80
N ASP A 137 -14.49 20.50 -23.03
CA ASP A 137 -13.84 20.96 -24.28
C ASP A 137 -13.58 22.46 -24.32
N ALA A 138 -14.55 23.27 -23.89
CA ALA A 138 -14.45 24.72 -23.97
C ALA A 138 -13.32 25.28 -23.08
N GLN A 139 -13.12 24.72 -21.90
CA GLN A 139 -12.06 25.13 -21.00
C GLN A 139 -10.72 24.52 -21.41
N TRP A 140 -10.68 23.29 -21.88
CA TRP A 140 -9.49 22.64 -22.41
C TRP A 140 -8.86 23.42 -23.56
N LYS A 141 -9.68 23.92 -24.51
CA LYS A 141 -9.24 24.74 -25.65
C LYS A 141 -8.49 26.02 -25.26
N ARG A 142 -8.62 26.51 -24.03
CA ARG A 142 -7.81 27.66 -23.55
C ARG A 142 -6.34 27.30 -23.46
N TYR A 143 -6.00 26.02 -23.23
CA TYR A 143 -4.64 25.49 -23.11
C TYR A 143 -4.17 24.81 -24.40
N ASP A 144 -5.07 24.19 -25.17
CA ASP A 144 -4.81 23.40 -26.36
C ASP A 144 -5.69 23.86 -27.53
N ARG A 145 -5.41 25.07 -28.04
CA ARG A 145 -6.26 25.76 -29.02
C ARG A 145 -6.45 24.99 -30.32
N ASP A 146 -5.39 24.30 -30.79
CA ASP A 146 -5.36 23.55 -32.06
C ASP A 146 -5.73 22.08 -31.85
N ASN A 147 -6.09 21.68 -30.62
CA ASN A 147 -6.50 20.34 -30.23
C ASN A 147 -5.46 19.23 -30.49
N LYS A 148 -4.18 19.59 -30.67
CA LYS A 148 -3.15 18.61 -31.01
C LYS A 148 -2.70 17.78 -29.81
N LEU A 149 -2.57 18.42 -28.62
CA LEU A 149 -2.28 17.68 -27.41
C LEU A 149 -3.41 16.66 -27.11
N TRP A 150 -4.69 17.08 -27.24
CA TRP A 150 -5.80 16.17 -27.02
C TRP A 150 -5.79 15.01 -28.02
N THR A 151 -5.45 15.27 -29.27
CA THR A 151 -5.28 14.22 -30.28
C THR A 151 -4.21 13.22 -29.87
N ASP A 152 -3.06 13.69 -29.34
CA ASP A 152 -2.01 12.79 -28.81
C ASP A 152 -2.49 12.03 -27.58
N VAL A 153 -3.21 12.69 -26.66
CA VAL A 153 -3.79 12.01 -25.47
C VAL A 153 -4.74 10.88 -25.87
N GLN A 154 -5.46 11.03 -26.98
CA GLN A 154 -6.40 10.00 -27.44
C GLN A 154 -5.75 8.88 -28.25
N LYS A 155 -4.76 9.22 -29.09
CA LYS A 155 -4.30 8.33 -30.18
C LYS A 155 -2.85 7.86 -30.05
N ALA A 156 -1.97 8.61 -29.36
CA ALA A 156 -0.58 8.21 -29.22
C ALA A 156 -0.40 7.02 -28.25
N ASN A 157 0.69 6.29 -28.43
CA ASN A 157 1.07 5.26 -27.47
C ASN A 157 1.78 5.90 -26.26
N TRP A 158 1.07 6.03 -25.16
CA TRP A 158 1.59 6.66 -23.95
C TRP A 158 2.53 5.76 -23.15
N SER A 159 2.57 4.45 -23.39
CA SER A 159 3.58 3.60 -22.75
C SER A 159 5.02 3.98 -23.12
N THR A 160 5.19 4.66 -24.26
CA THR A 160 6.48 5.14 -24.78
C THR A 160 6.45 6.61 -25.23
N TYR A 161 5.50 7.38 -24.68
CA TYR A 161 5.32 8.78 -25.07
C TYR A 161 6.42 9.68 -24.49
N LYS A 162 7.31 10.16 -25.30
CA LYS A 162 8.48 10.98 -24.93
C LYS A 162 8.48 12.39 -25.48
N SER A 163 7.41 12.78 -26.20
CA SER A 163 7.32 14.09 -26.81
C SER A 163 7.29 15.21 -25.77
N THR A 164 8.14 16.20 -25.93
CA THR A 164 8.14 17.43 -25.13
C THR A 164 7.48 18.60 -25.85
N THR A 165 6.96 18.37 -27.06
CA THR A 165 6.32 19.42 -27.89
C THR A 165 5.23 20.17 -27.14
N TYR A 166 4.44 19.47 -26.34
CA TYR A 166 3.34 20.06 -25.59
C TYR A 166 3.64 20.27 -24.10
N LYS A 167 4.91 20.22 -23.68
CA LYS A 167 5.30 20.40 -22.27
C LYS A 167 4.57 21.58 -21.60
N ASN A 168 4.65 22.78 -22.19
CA ASN A 168 4.07 23.98 -21.58
C ASN A 168 2.53 23.89 -21.49
N ARG A 169 1.87 23.25 -22.46
CA ARG A 169 0.42 23.01 -22.40
C ARG A 169 0.08 22.06 -21.26
N ILE A 170 0.78 20.92 -21.16
CA ILE A 170 0.62 19.94 -20.10
C ILE A 170 0.81 20.59 -18.74
N VAL A 171 1.93 21.29 -18.52
CA VAL A 171 2.22 21.98 -17.26
C VAL A 171 1.12 22.99 -16.90
N ASN A 172 0.64 23.78 -17.85
CA ASN A 172 -0.44 24.75 -17.59
C ASN A 172 -1.78 24.07 -17.26
N ILE A 173 -2.06 22.92 -17.85
CA ILE A 173 -3.26 22.12 -17.58
C ILE A 173 -3.19 21.50 -16.17
N ILE A 174 -2.10 20.81 -15.85
CA ILE A 174 -1.98 20.10 -14.57
C ILE A 174 -1.88 21.04 -13.36
N LYS A 175 -1.29 22.21 -13.50
CA LYS A 175 -1.21 23.23 -12.44
C LYS A 175 -2.48 24.07 -12.28
N SER A 176 -3.45 23.99 -13.20
CA SER A 176 -4.73 24.67 -13.07
C SER A 176 -5.50 24.15 -11.84
N ASP A 177 -6.49 24.92 -11.34
CA ASP A 177 -7.28 24.50 -10.18
C ASP A 177 -8.01 23.17 -10.43
N ILE A 178 -8.50 22.94 -11.65
CA ILE A 178 -9.10 21.66 -12.03
C ILE A 178 -8.02 20.58 -12.14
N GLY A 179 -6.87 20.89 -12.71
CA GLY A 179 -5.74 19.96 -12.80
C GLY A 179 -5.28 19.47 -11.43
N LYS A 180 -5.09 20.37 -10.47
CA LYS A 180 -4.73 20.03 -9.08
C LYS A 180 -5.79 19.14 -8.42
N LYS A 181 -7.07 19.50 -8.55
CA LYS A 181 -8.18 18.67 -8.02
C LYS A 181 -8.21 17.28 -8.64
N CYS A 182 -7.97 17.16 -9.95
CA CYS A 182 -7.93 15.87 -10.63
C CYS A 182 -6.73 15.03 -10.20
N GLN A 183 -5.57 15.63 -9.94
CA GLN A 183 -4.42 14.93 -9.37
C GLN A 183 -4.77 14.34 -7.99
N ASP A 184 -5.37 15.13 -7.10
CA ASP A 184 -5.79 14.65 -5.79
C ASP A 184 -6.84 13.52 -5.88
N VAL A 185 -7.82 13.66 -6.78
CA VAL A 185 -8.84 12.62 -7.02
C VAL A 185 -8.20 11.33 -7.54
N LEU A 186 -7.26 11.43 -8.48
CA LEU A 186 -6.57 10.24 -9.01
C LEU A 186 -5.74 9.56 -7.93
N MET A 187 -4.99 10.32 -7.12
CA MET A 187 -4.21 9.79 -6.01
C MET A 187 -5.10 9.10 -4.95
N TYR A 188 -6.23 9.70 -4.59
CA TYR A 188 -7.17 9.06 -3.65
C TYR A 188 -7.74 7.75 -4.19
N ARG A 189 -7.95 7.62 -5.50
CA ARG A 189 -8.40 6.36 -6.12
C ARG A 189 -7.29 5.31 -6.06
N GLN A 190 -6.07 5.67 -6.41
CA GLN A 190 -4.90 4.77 -6.33
C GLN A 190 -4.64 4.31 -4.89
N ILE A 191 -4.68 5.21 -3.90
CA ILE A 191 -4.58 4.84 -2.48
C ILE A 191 -5.68 3.84 -2.10
N ALA A 192 -6.92 4.03 -2.55
CA ALA A 192 -8.00 3.12 -2.21
C ALA A 192 -7.87 1.75 -2.91
N GLU A 193 -7.34 1.71 -4.13
CA GLU A 193 -7.04 0.49 -4.87
C GLU A 193 -5.93 -0.30 -4.15
N MET A 194 -4.79 0.31 -3.88
CA MET A 194 -3.68 -0.30 -3.13
C MET A 194 -4.09 -0.74 -1.72
N GLU A 195 -4.83 0.10 -0.99
CA GLU A 195 -5.36 -0.26 0.34
C GLU A 195 -6.18 -1.54 0.29
N LYS A 196 -7.07 -1.66 -0.70
CA LYS A 196 -7.91 -2.85 -0.88
C LYS A 196 -7.08 -4.10 -1.13
N GLU A 197 -6.07 -4.02 -1.97
CA GLU A 197 -5.18 -5.13 -2.32
C GLU A 197 -4.34 -5.56 -1.11
N ILE A 198 -3.72 -4.62 -0.41
CA ILE A 198 -2.92 -4.90 0.78
C ILE A 198 -3.77 -5.52 1.90
N ARG A 199 -4.98 -5.01 2.12
CA ARG A 199 -5.90 -5.60 3.11
C ARG A 199 -6.38 -7.00 2.72
N ALA A 200 -6.51 -7.30 1.45
CA ALA A 200 -6.81 -8.66 0.97
C ALA A 200 -5.71 -9.67 1.29
N LEU A 201 -4.47 -9.23 1.46
CA LEU A 201 -3.36 -10.05 1.94
C LEU A 201 -3.40 -10.30 3.47
N GLY A 202 -4.40 -9.76 4.17
CA GLY A 202 -4.57 -9.93 5.61
C GLY A 202 -3.89 -8.88 6.48
N VAL A 203 -3.31 -7.84 5.88
CA VAL A 203 -2.72 -6.72 6.63
C VAL A 203 -3.83 -5.83 7.16
N THR A 204 -3.92 -5.68 8.48
CA THR A 204 -5.01 -4.94 9.15
C THR A 204 -4.55 -3.66 9.84
N ASP A 205 -3.31 -3.61 10.28
CA ASP A 205 -2.76 -2.45 10.94
C ASP A 205 -2.68 -1.25 9.99
N VAL A 206 -3.17 -0.10 10.42
CA VAL A 206 -3.28 1.12 9.60
C VAL A 206 -1.91 1.65 9.17
N GLN A 207 -0.92 1.60 10.06
CA GLN A 207 0.42 2.09 9.77
C GLN A 207 1.13 1.15 8.79
N ALA A 208 1.00 -0.17 9.00
CA ALA A 208 1.55 -1.17 8.09
C ALA A 208 0.93 -1.04 6.68
N VAL A 209 -0.38 -0.86 6.57
CA VAL A 209 -1.04 -0.59 5.29
C VAL A 209 -0.48 0.67 4.62
N GLY A 210 -0.32 1.76 5.37
CA GLY A 210 0.26 2.99 4.85
C GLY A 210 1.70 2.84 4.37
N MET A 211 2.53 2.10 5.11
CA MET A 211 3.91 1.80 4.69
C MET A 211 3.95 0.97 3.41
N LEU A 212 3.08 -0.04 3.29
CA LEU A 212 3.00 -0.89 2.11
C LEU A 212 2.48 -0.14 0.89
N ILE A 213 1.50 0.76 1.05
CA ILE A 213 1.05 1.67 -0.02
C ILE A 213 2.22 2.51 -0.55
N ASN A 214 3.05 3.05 0.35
CA ASN A 214 4.21 3.84 -0.07
C ASN A 214 5.22 3.01 -0.86
N ILE A 215 5.50 1.78 -0.45
CA ILE A 215 6.40 0.86 -1.16
C ILE A 215 5.82 0.50 -2.54
N GLU A 216 4.54 0.15 -2.60
CA GLU A 216 3.88 -0.22 -3.85
C GLU A 216 3.85 0.92 -4.86
N HIS A 217 3.60 2.14 -4.39
CA HIS A 217 3.59 3.32 -5.25
C HIS A 217 4.97 3.63 -5.85
N GLN A 218 6.06 3.30 -5.14
CA GLN A 218 7.44 3.53 -5.61
C GLN A 218 7.99 2.44 -6.55
N GLY A 219 7.27 1.43 -6.92
CA GLY A 219 7.73 0.42 -7.87
C GLY A 219 7.35 -1.01 -7.52
N GLY A 220 6.51 -1.18 -6.52
CA GLY A 220 5.97 -2.48 -6.15
C GLY A 220 6.89 -3.33 -5.28
N TYR A 221 6.37 -4.48 -4.91
CA TYR A 221 7.14 -5.52 -4.24
C TYR A 221 7.94 -6.27 -5.29
N GLY A 222 9.18 -5.86 -5.51
CA GLY A 222 10.13 -6.55 -6.37
C GLY A 222 10.53 -7.91 -5.83
#